data_af74bb3543875ade70a423b23c6d6954
#
_entry.id   af74bb3543875ade70a423b23c6d6954
#
_cell.length_a   1.000
_cell.length_b   1.000
_cell.length_c   1.000
_cell.angle_alpha   90.00
_cell.angle_beta   90.00
_cell.angle_gamma   90.00
#
_symmetry.space_group_name_H-M   'P 1'
#
loop_
_entity.id
_entity.type
_entity.pdbx_description
1 polymer ?
#
loop_
_entity_poly.entity_id
_entity_poly.type
_entity_poly.pdbx_seq_one_letter_code
_entity_poly.pdbx_strand_id
1 'polypeptide(L)'
;MPGIPPMVIGGSIISAVSLIFHVIGFSTTYWYKIGEAHMGLWKSCGQVKGAEICFDIKDAPVRDAQLTAAGVLESFALIAFVAALVCAFLKMFVLKDQGIMFVVIGLLNFIAGGLALIGTIVFATLSSRGFTFDSSNFHYSFGLCIVGGIGGIFSGIVFTLAWRWVRN
;
A
#
# COMPACT_ATOMS: atom_id res chain seq x y z
N MET A 1 4.85 18.41 -31.45
CA MET A 1 5.22 17.88 -30.12
C MET A 1 4.70 16.48 -30.05
N PRO A 2 5.49 15.46 -29.85
CA PRO A 2 4.95 14.12 -29.61
C PRO A 2 4.16 14.18 -28.30
N GLY A 3 2.85 13.89 -28.37
CA GLY A 3 1.98 13.88 -27.21
C GLY A 3 2.44 12.81 -26.22
N ILE A 4 2.12 13.00 -24.93
CA ILE A 4 2.39 12.00 -23.88
C ILE A 4 1.67 10.71 -24.26
N PRO A 5 2.34 9.55 -24.33
CA PRO A 5 1.68 8.30 -24.69
C PRO A 5 0.51 8.01 -23.73
N PRO A 6 -0.68 7.63 -24.22
CA PRO A 6 -1.85 7.40 -23.37
C PRO A 6 -1.63 6.33 -22.30
N MET A 7 -0.73 5.38 -22.56
CA MET A 7 -0.33 4.36 -21.57
C MET A 7 0.37 4.97 -20.35
N VAL A 8 1.15 6.05 -20.53
CA VAL A 8 1.81 6.75 -19.42
C VAL A 8 0.78 7.43 -18.52
N ILE A 9 -0.18 8.10 -19.15
CA ILE A 9 -1.28 8.75 -18.40
C ILE A 9 -2.09 7.69 -17.63
N GLY A 10 -2.49 6.62 -18.31
CA GLY A 10 -3.25 5.52 -17.68
C GLY A 10 -2.49 4.88 -16.52
N GLY A 11 -1.22 4.52 -16.73
CA GLY A 11 -0.37 3.95 -15.67
C GLY A 11 -0.19 4.89 -14.49
N SER A 12 -0.03 6.19 -14.73
CA SER A 12 0.12 7.19 -13.66
C SER A 12 -1.18 7.38 -12.87
N ILE A 13 -2.34 7.35 -13.52
CA ILE A 13 -3.64 7.41 -12.84
C ILE A 13 -3.83 6.18 -11.94
N ILE A 14 -3.53 4.98 -12.45
CA ILE A 14 -3.63 3.75 -11.67
C ILE A 14 -2.69 3.82 -10.45
N SER A 15 -1.44 4.27 -10.65
CA SER A 15 -0.47 4.43 -9.57
C SER A 15 -0.94 5.45 -8.51
N ALA A 16 -1.52 6.58 -8.92
CA ALA A 16 -2.05 7.59 -8.02
C ALA A 16 -3.24 7.07 -7.20
N VAL A 17 -4.19 6.37 -7.83
CA VAL A 17 -5.34 5.76 -7.16
C VAL A 17 -4.87 4.67 -6.18
N SER A 18 -3.89 3.86 -6.58
CA SER A 18 -3.28 2.84 -5.71
C SER A 18 -2.62 3.45 -4.47
N LEU A 19 -1.89 4.55 -4.65
CA LEU A 19 -1.31 5.30 -3.53
C LEU A 19 -2.39 5.85 -2.60
N ILE A 20 -3.48 6.42 -3.12
CA ILE A 20 -4.59 6.93 -2.30
C ILE A 20 -5.20 5.81 -1.45
N PHE A 21 -5.52 4.67 -2.05
CA PHE A 21 -6.07 3.53 -1.32
C PHE A 21 -5.10 3.00 -0.26
N HIS A 22 -3.81 2.93 -0.62
CA HIS A 22 -2.77 2.52 0.32
C HIS A 22 -2.64 3.49 1.49
N VAL A 23 -2.63 4.81 1.26
CA VAL A 23 -2.55 5.83 2.33
C VAL A 23 -3.75 5.73 3.27
N ILE A 24 -4.97 5.59 2.75
CA ILE A 24 -6.17 5.45 3.58
C ILE A 24 -6.09 4.15 4.41
N GLY A 25 -5.76 3.03 3.78
CA GLY A 25 -5.61 1.76 4.48
C GLY A 25 -4.51 1.81 5.55
N PHE A 26 -3.34 2.36 5.21
CA PHE A 26 -2.18 2.47 6.08
C PHE A 26 -2.41 3.35 7.33
N SER A 27 -3.17 4.44 7.18
CA SER A 27 -3.36 5.44 8.25
C SER A 27 -4.55 5.16 9.16
N THR A 28 -5.48 4.29 8.75
CA THR A 28 -6.70 4.02 9.50
C THR A 28 -6.57 2.81 10.43
N THR A 29 -7.40 2.78 11.47
CA THR A 29 -7.38 1.76 12.54
C THR A 29 -8.36 0.62 12.30
N TYR A 30 -8.93 0.51 11.09
CA TYR A 30 -9.95 -0.46 10.74
C TYR A 30 -9.42 -1.61 9.88
N TRP A 31 -8.28 -2.20 10.28
CA TRP A 31 -7.75 -3.42 9.66
C TRP A 31 -8.48 -4.66 10.18
N TYR A 32 -8.74 -4.67 11.47
CA TYR A 32 -9.43 -5.76 12.14
C TYR A 32 -10.42 -5.20 13.16
N LYS A 33 -11.64 -5.75 13.25
CA LYS A 33 -12.68 -5.27 14.14
C LYS A 33 -13.38 -6.44 14.83
N ILE A 34 -13.50 -6.36 16.18
CA ILE A 34 -14.27 -7.31 16.99
C ILE A 34 -15.21 -6.49 17.88
N GLY A 35 -16.52 -6.59 17.65
CA GLY A 35 -17.48 -5.79 18.38
C GLY A 35 -17.19 -4.29 18.29
N GLU A 36 -16.97 -3.65 19.43
CA GLU A 36 -16.63 -2.23 19.50
C GLU A 36 -15.11 -1.95 19.48
N ALA A 37 -14.29 -3.00 19.50
CA ALA A 37 -12.83 -2.84 19.40
C ALA A 37 -12.36 -2.95 17.95
N HIS A 38 -11.43 -2.08 17.56
CA HIS A 38 -10.80 -2.10 16.25
C HIS A 38 -9.30 -1.83 16.35
N MET A 39 -8.55 -2.45 15.45
CA MET A 39 -7.09 -2.38 15.42
C MET A 39 -6.60 -2.11 13.99
N GLY A 40 -5.61 -1.24 13.89
CA GLY A 40 -4.85 -0.98 12.66
C GLY A 40 -3.39 -1.36 12.82
N LEU A 41 -2.54 -0.79 11.99
CA LEU A 41 -1.08 -1.01 12.05
C LEU A 41 -0.41 -0.27 13.21
N TRP A 42 -0.99 0.86 13.64
CA TRP A 42 -0.35 1.81 14.57
C TRP A 42 -1.07 1.95 15.89
N LYS A 43 -2.40 1.80 15.88
CA LYS A 43 -3.26 2.02 17.03
C LYS A 43 -4.28 0.89 17.16
N SER A 44 -4.61 0.58 18.41
CA SER A 44 -5.75 -0.25 18.79
C SER A 44 -6.70 0.58 19.63
N CYS A 45 -7.98 0.57 19.28
CA CYS A 45 -9.02 1.33 19.94
C CYS A 45 -10.12 0.41 20.45
N GLY A 46 -10.75 0.78 21.57
CA GLY A 46 -11.87 0.05 22.12
C GLY A 46 -12.72 0.93 23.02
N GLN A 47 -13.98 0.53 23.27
CA GLN A 47 -14.87 1.26 24.18
C GLN A 47 -14.69 0.77 25.61
N VAL A 48 -14.42 1.70 26.53
CA VAL A 48 -14.37 1.47 27.97
C VAL A 48 -15.34 2.44 28.65
N LYS A 49 -16.36 1.90 29.28
CA LYS A 49 -17.41 2.69 30.00
C LYS A 49 -18.07 3.76 29.12
N GLY A 50 -18.28 3.46 27.82
CA GLY A 50 -18.94 4.38 26.88
C GLY A 50 -18.03 5.44 26.26
N ALA A 51 -16.72 5.46 26.59
CA ALA A 51 -15.72 6.30 25.95
C ALA A 51 -14.80 5.46 25.07
N GLU A 52 -14.48 5.97 23.86
CA GLU A 52 -13.49 5.35 23.00
C GLU A 52 -12.08 5.68 23.50
N ILE A 53 -11.29 4.66 23.79
CA ILE A 53 -9.91 4.79 24.24
C ILE A 53 -9.03 4.11 23.20
N CYS A 54 -8.02 4.85 22.68
CA CYS A 54 -7.05 4.36 21.73
C CYS A 54 -5.66 4.30 22.36
N PHE A 55 -4.94 3.22 22.08
CA PHE A 55 -3.55 3.02 22.51
C PHE A 55 -2.65 2.87 21.28
N ASP A 56 -1.48 3.50 21.32
CA ASP A 56 -0.45 3.25 20.31
C ASP A 56 0.12 1.83 20.51
N ILE A 57 0.22 1.07 19.42
CA ILE A 57 0.73 -0.31 19.45
C ILE A 57 2.19 -0.36 19.95
N LYS A 58 2.97 0.69 19.71
CA LYS A 58 4.34 0.80 20.20
C LYS A 58 4.43 0.82 21.75
N ASP A 59 3.38 1.28 22.43
CA ASP A 59 3.31 1.41 23.89
C ASP A 59 2.63 0.20 24.54
N ALA A 60 2.20 -0.79 23.73
CA ALA A 60 1.61 -2.01 24.23
C ALA A 60 2.65 -2.83 25.06
N PRO A 61 2.23 -3.43 26.19
CA PRO A 61 3.14 -4.19 27.07
C PRO A 61 3.74 -5.43 26.38
N VAL A 62 3.13 -5.89 25.31
CA VAL A 62 3.64 -6.99 24.48
C VAL A 62 3.69 -6.50 23.03
N ARG A 63 4.90 -6.28 22.54
CA ARG A 63 5.12 -5.99 21.11
C ARG A 63 4.99 -7.28 20.30
N ASP A 64 4.05 -7.28 19.37
CA ASP A 64 3.97 -8.35 18.38
C ASP A 64 4.94 -8.07 17.24
N ALA A 65 5.93 -8.97 17.06
CA ALA A 65 6.95 -8.84 16.02
C ALA A 65 6.33 -8.87 14.62
N GLN A 66 5.27 -9.67 14.41
CA GLN A 66 4.58 -9.75 13.11
C GLN A 66 3.84 -8.45 12.78
N LEU A 67 3.15 -7.86 13.76
CA LEU A 67 2.47 -6.58 13.56
C LEU A 67 3.48 -5.46 13.24
N THR A 68 4.62 -5.45 13.93
CA THR A 68 5.72 -4.51 13.63
C THR A 68 6.25 -4.74 12.21
N ALA A 69 6.46 -6.00 11.82
CA ALA A 69 6.93 -6.34 10.46
C ALA A 69 5.93 -5.91 9.39
N ALA A 70 4.62 -6.14 9.60
CA ALA A 70 3.58 -5.67 8.69
C ALA A 70 3.63 -4.14 8.53
N GLY A 71 3.70 -3.38 9.63
CA GLY A 71 3.80 -1.92 9.60
C GLY A 71 5.05 -1.41 8.88
N VAL A 72 6.19 -2.07 9.03
CA VAL A 72 7.44 -1.73 8.33
C VAL A 72 7.31 -2.00 6.84
N LEU A 73 6.76 -3.14 6.43
CA LEU A 73 6.55 -3.49 5.02
C LEU A 73 5.61 -2.50 4.34
N GLU A 74 4.51 -2.15 4.99
CA GLU A 74 3.54 -1.16 4.48
C GLU A 74 4.15 0.25 4.40
N SER A 75 5.05 0.61 5.32
CA SER A 75 5.79 1.88 5.27
C SER A 75 6.74 1.94 4.07
N PHE A 76 7.47 0.87 3.79
CA PHE A 76 8.33 0.79 2.60
C PHE A 76 7.50 0.77 1.31
N ALA A 77 6.34 0.13 1.30
CA ALA A 77 5.40 0.18 0.18
C ALA A 77 4.96 1.62 -0.10
N LEU A 78 4.61 2.38 0.94
CA LEU A 78 4.23 3.79 0.83
C LEU A 78 5.35 4.63 0.20
N ILE A 79 6.59 4.48 0.68
CA ILE A 79 7.75 5.20 0.14
C ILE A 79 7.94 4.86 -1.34
N ALA A 80 7.83 3.58 -1.71
CA ALA A 80 7.99 3.14 -3.09
C ALA A 80 6.87 3.68 -4.00
N PHE A 81 5.61 3.73 -3.54
CA PHE A 81 4.50 4.34 -4.28
C PHE A 81 4.73 5.83 -4.53
N VAL A 82 5.14 6.57 -3.50
CA VAL A 82 5.44 8.01 -3.64
C VAL A 82 6.58 8.21 -4.63
N ALA A 83 7.67 7.44 -4.51
CA ALA A 83 8.80 7.50 -5.43
C ALA A 83 8.37 7.19 -6.89
N ALA A 84 7.54 6.16 -7.09
CA ALA A 84 7.01 5.80 -8.41
C ALA A 84 6.22 6.96 -9.03
N LEU A 85 5.35 7.60 -8.24
CA LEU A 85 4.51 8.71 -8.71
C LEU A 85 5.35 9.95 -9.03
N VAL A 86 6.36 10.27 -8.20
CA VAL A 86 7.32 11.35 -8.46
C VAL A 86 8.08 11.08 -9.75
N CYS A 87 8.60 9.86 -9.95
CA CYS A 87 9.28 9.48 -11.19
C CYS A 87 8.36 9.56 -12.41
N ALA A 88 7.07 9.17 -12.27
CA ALA A 88 6.09 9.28 -13.34
C ALA A 88 5.84 10.76 -13.70
N PHE A 89 5.73 11.63 -12.72
CA PHE A 89 5.60 13.07 -12.92
C PHE A 89 6.83 13.66 -13.63
N LEU A 90 8.04 13.33 -13.17
CA LEU A 90 9.28 13.75 -13.80
C LEU A 90 9.36 13.27 -15.25
N LYS A 91 8.92 12.03 -15.55
CA LYS A 91 8.86 11.49 -16.90
C LYS A 91 7.91 12.30 -17.80
N MET A 92 6.77 12.73 -17.28
CA MET A 92 5.78 13.48 -18.06
C MET A 92 6.25 14.91 -18.40
N PHE A 93 6.91 15.58 -17.45
CA PHE A 93 7.18 17.02 -17.57
C PHE A 93 8.65 17.37 -17.83
N VAL A 94 9.60 16.62 -17.27
CA VAL A 94 11.03 16.96 -17.26
C VAL A 94 11.85 16.03 -18.15
N LEU A 95 11.71 14.72 -17.98
CA LEU A 95 12.58 13.71 -18.61
C LEU A 95 11.87 12.97 -19.74
N LYS A 96 11.26 13.73 -20.67
CA LYS A 96 10.41 13.20 -21.74
C LYS A 96 11.10 12.17 -22.64
N ASP A 97 12.39 12.35 -22.91
CA ASP A 97 13.16 11.50 -23.85
C ASP A 97 13.83 10.30 -23.20
N GLN A 98 13.81 10.21 -21.88
CA GLN A 98 14.49 9.13 -21.13
C GLN A 98 13.61 7.85 -21.05
N GLY A 99 13.84 6.92 -21.99
CA GLY A 99 13.11 5.62 -22.01
C GLY A 99 13.31 4.77 -20.76
N ILE A 100 14.47 4.85 -20.10
CA ILE A 100 14.78 4.11 -18.88
C ILE A 100 13.80 4.42 -17.72
N MET A 101 13.22 5.62 -17.70
CA MET A 101 12.27 6.02 -16.66
C MET A 101 11.04 5.12 -16.61
N PHE A 102 10.60 4.54 -17.72
CA PHE A 102 9.50 3.57 -17.72
C PHE A 102 9.83 2.33 -16.90
N VAL A 103 11.07 1.85 -17.02
CA VAL A 103 11.53 0.68 -16.27
C VAL A 103 11.61 1.00 -14.79
N VAL A 104 12.14 2.17 -14.43
CA VAL A 104 12.26 2.61 -13.03
C VAL A 104 10.88 2.74 -12.39
N ILE A 105 9.92 3.41 -13.06
CA ILE A 105 8.56 3.59 -12.55
C ILE A 105 7.86 2.22 -12.42
N GLY A 106 8.00 1.37 -13.43
CA GLY A 106 7.43 0.02 -13.42
C GLY A 106 7.96 -0.80 -12.24
N LEU A 107 9.28 -0.82 -12.04
CA LEU A 107 9.94 -1.53 -10.94
C LEU A 107 9.50 -1.01 -9.57
N LEU A 108 9.45 0.31 -9.38
CA LEU A 108 8.99 0.92 -8.14
C LEU A 108 7.53 0.55 -7.82
N ASN A 109 6.65 0.53 -8.82
CA ASN A 109 5.26 0.09 -8.64
C ASN A 109 5.16 -1.41 -8.30
N PHE A 110 5.98 -2.28 -8.90
CA PHE A 110 6.06 -3.70 -8.54
C PHE A 110 6.55 -3.90 -7.10
N ILE A 111 7.59 -3.17 -6.69
CA ILE A 111 8.10 -3.21 -5.31
C ILE A 111 7.01 -2.73 -4.35
N ALA A 112 6.38 -1.60 -4.62
CA ALA A 112 5.33 -1.04 -3.78
C ALA A 112 4.14 -2.01 -3.62
N GLY A 113 3.61 -2.50 -4.75
CA GLY A 113 2.51 -3.45 -4.75
C GLY A 113 2.85 -4.78 -4.07
N GLY A 114 4.05 -5.30 -4.33
CA GLY A 114 4.55 -6.53 -3.72
C GLY A 114 4.70 -6.40 -2.19
N LEU A 115 5.32 -5.31 -1.71
CA LEU A 115 5.49 -5.06 -0.28
C LEU A 115 4.14 -4.86 0.43
N ALA A 116 3.19 -4.13 -0.18
CA ALA A 116 1.85 -3.96 0.37
C ALA A 116 1.12 -5.31 0.49
N LEU A 117 1.17 -6.17 -0.52
CA LEU A 117 0.54 -7.49 -0.47
C LEU A 117 1.22 -8.41 0.55
N ILE A 118 2.55 -8.38 0.66
CA ILE A 118 3.27 -9.15 1.69
C ILE A 118 2.93 -8.62 3.08
N GLY A 119 2.88 -7.31 3.28
CA GLY A 119 2.51 -6.68 4.56
C GLY A 119 1.11 -7.08 5.01
N THR A 120 0.13 -7.07 4.10
CA THR A 120 -1.24 -7.54 4.39
C THR A 120 -1.29 -9.04 4.71
N ILE A 121 -0.50 -9.89 4.02
CA ILE A 121 -0.42 -11.32 4.34
C ILE A 121 0.20 -11.53 5.73
N VAL A 122 1.29 -10.83 6.04
CA VAL A 122 1.94 -10.90 7.37
C VAL A 122 0.95 -10.48 8.46
N PHE A 123 0.17 -9.43 8.23
CA PHE A 123 -0.89 -9.02 9.16
C PHE A 123 -1.98 -10.09 9.30
N ALA A 124 -2.45 -10.67 8.19
CA ALA A 124 -3.51 -11.68 8.19
C ALA A 124 -3.10 -13.00 8.89
N THR A 125 -1.79 -13.30 8.92
CA THR A 125 -1.24 -14.49 9.57
C THR A 125 -0.86 -14.24 11.04
N LEU A 126 -1.21 -13.07 11.60
CA LEU A 126 -1.01 -12.77 13.00
C LEU A 126 -1.68 -13.84 13.87
N SER A 127 -0.86 -14.56 14.62
CA SER A 127 -1.28 -15.59 15.58
C SER A 127 -0.64 -15.27 16.93
N SER A 128 -1.28 -14.37 17.68
CA SER A 128 -0.77 -13.93 18.98
C SER A 128 -1.39 -14.77 20.10
N ARG A 129 -0.59 -15.64 20.73
CA ARG A 129 -0.89 -16.34 22.00
C ARG A 129 -2.32 -16.90 22.16
N GLY A 130 -2.77 -17.65 21.15
CA GLY A 130 -4.09 -18.32 21.20
C GLY A 130 -5.23 -17.48 20.61
N PHE A 131 -4.97 -16.30 20.08
CA PHE A 131 -5.91 -15.53 19.27
C PHE A 131 -5.64 -15.84 17.79
N THR A 132 -6.51 -16.57 17.14
CA THR A 132 -6.54 -16.70 15.68
C THR A 132 -7.41 -15.59 15.14
N PHE A 133 -6.87 -14.79 14.19
CA PHE A 133 -7.67 -13.81 13.48
C PHE A 133 -8.69 -14.53 12.60
N ASP A 134 -9.97 -14.30 12.87
CA ASP A 134 -11.05 -14.80 12.02
C ASP A 134 -11.14 -13.89 10.78
N SER A 135 -11.14 -14.51 9.61
CA SER A 135 -11.22 -13.80 8.32
C SER A 135 -12.48 -12.94 8.16
N SER A 136 -13.55 -13.25 8.91
CA SER A 136 -14.80 -12.49 8.92
C SER A 136 -14.68 -11.10 9.56
N ASN A 137 -13.64 -10.86 10.34
CA ASN A 137 -13.43 -9.63 11.10
C ASN A 137 -12.46 -8.63 10.42
N PHE A 138 -11.90 -8.97 9.25
CA PHE A 138 -11.14 -8.01 8.47
C PHE A 138 -12.06 -6.91 7.94
N HIS A 139 -11.58 -5.68 8.06
CA HIS A 139 -12.38 -4.49 7.74
C HIS A 139 -11.82 -3.74 6.51
N TYR A 140 -12.47 -2.64 6.12
CA TYR A 140 -12.20 -1.95 4.86
C TYR A 140 -10.74 -1.48 4.68
N SER A 141 -10.02 -1.10 5.74
CA SER A 141 -8.64 -0.63 5.64
C SER A 141 -7.69 -1.71 5.13
N PHE A 142 -7.88 -2.95 5.60
CA PHE A 142 -7.16 -4.13 5.11
C PHE A 142 -7.44 -4.36 3.62
N GLY A 143 -8.72 -4.29 3.21
CA GLY A 143 -9.12 -4.41 1.82
C GLY A 143 -8.54 -3.30 0.92
N LEU A 144 -8.47 -2.06 1.41
CA LEU A 144 -7.89 -0.95 0.66
C LEU A 144 -6.39 -1.12 0.41
N CYS A 145 -5.62 -1.65 1.37
CA CYS A 145 -4.21 -1.98 1.15
C CYS A 145 -4.04 -3.08 0.10
N ILE A 146 -4.89 -4.11 0.11
CA ILE A 146 -4.87 -5.16 -0.93
C ILE A 146 -5.16 -4.56 -2.31
N VAL A 147 -6.23 -3.77 -2.45
CA VAL A 147 -6.59 -3.13 -3.73
C VAL A 147 -5.48 -2.19 -4.20
N GLY A 148 -4.90 -1.40 -3.30
CA GLY A 148 -3.75 -0.55 -3.57
C GLY A 148 -2.55 -1.36 -4.06
N GLY A 149 -2.23 -2.47 -3.40
CA GLY A 149 -1.14 -3.39 -3.78
C GLY A 149 -1.35 -3.99 -5.18
N ILE A 150 -2.54 -4.52 -5.46
CA ILE A 150 -2.90 -5.05 -6.78
C ILE A 150 -2.80 -3.95 -7.84
N GLY A 151 -3.33 -2.76 -7.57
CA GLY A 151 -3.24 -1.62 -8.48
C GLY A 151 -1.79 -1.20 -8.78
N GLY A 152 -0.89 -1.28 -7.79
CA GLY A 152 0.54 -1.08 -7.98
C GLY A 152 1.14 -2.08 -8.97
N ILE A 153 0.83 -3.37 -8.82
CA ILE A 153 1.27 -4.42 -9.78
C ILE A 153 0.73 -4.11 -11.18
N PHE A 154 -0.56 -3.76 -11.33
CA PHE A 154 -1.12 -3.38 -12.63
C PHE A 154 -0.44 -2.16 -13.25
N SER A 155 -0.18 -1.12 -12.46
CA SER A 155 0.57 0.05 -12.92
C SER A 155 1.97 -0.34 -13.39
N GLY A 156 2.67 -1.19 -12.65
CA GLY A 156 3.98 -1.74 -13.04
C GLY A 156 3.96 -2.45 -14.39
N ILE A 157 2.93 -3.27 -14.65
CA ILE A 157 2.74 -3.94 -15.94
C ILE A 157 2.55 -2.91 -17.05
N VAL A 158 1.68 -1.91 -16.86
CA VAL A 158 1.40 -0.87 -17.86
C VAL A 158 2.68 -0.12 -18.24
N PHE A 159 3.50 0.30 -17.27
CA PHE A 159 4.77 0.98 -17.55
C PHE A 159 5.79 0.07 -18.24
N THR A 160 5.85 -1.20 -17.91
CA THR A 160 6.71 -2.18 -18.57
C THR A 160 6.31 -2.38 -20.03
N LEU A 161 5.00 -2.46 -20.31
CA LEU A 161 4.48 -2.55 -21.68
C LEU A 161 4.74 -1.26 -22.46
N ALA A 162 4.57 -0.09 -21.84
CA ALA A 162 4.87 1.20 -22.45
C ALA A 162 6.34 1.29 -22.87
N TRP A 163 7.27 0.81 -22.01
CA TRP A 163 8.68 0.74 -22.35
C TRP A 163 8.97 -0.14 -23.57
N ARG A 164 8.36 -1.33 -23.62
CA ARG A 164 8.54 -2.23 -24.77
C ARG A 164 8.02 -1.62 -26.06
N TRP A 165 6.89 -0.92 -26.01
CA TRP A 165 6.26 -0.30 -27.17
C TRP A 165 7.07 0.89 -27.73
N VAL A 166 7.71 1.67 -26.86
CA VAL A 166 8.56 2.79 -27.28
C VAL A 166 9.90 2.32 -27.84
N ARG A 167 10.37 1.12 -27.45
CA ARG A 167 11.66 0.57 -27.92
C ARG A 167 11.58 -0.16 -29.25
N ASN A 168 10.40 -0.64 -29.65
CA ASN A 168 10.17 -1.25 -30.97
C ASN A 168 9.78 -0.22 -32.00
#